data_6c682370ca590920ee012e252f2801de
#
_entry.id   6c682370ca590920ee012e252f2801de
#
_cell.length_a   1.000
_cell.length_b   1.000
_cell.length_c   1.000
_cell.angle_alpha   90.00
_cell.angle_beta   90.00
_cell.angle_gamma   90.00
#
_symmetry.space_group_name_H-M   'P 1'
#
loop_
_entity.id
_entity.type
_entity.pdbx_description
1 polymer ?
#
loop_
_entity_poly.entity_id
_entity_poly.type
_entity_poly.pdbx_seq_one_letter_code
_entity_poly.pdbx_strand_id
1 'polypeptide(L)'
;MIFYFSATGNTKWAAEQIMATTRDRMQLMTTADTDIEISLEEGERLGFCFPVHGWRPPLIVRQFISRLKVNNLHGHFVYALCTAGDTIGETLDIFASDLKARGINLDAGSSLLMPESYVGLPFMDVDTPEREAEKIETSQIRLNRMIDDIMHCRPFRSKPDRGHWPRINSRLIGSFFVNRLVTDKPFHVIEDRCIKCGKCADVCPVNDIKGGKGLTPEWLHNGHCLTCFNCFHHCPTHAIEFGSRTKNKGQYFFGRNNKT
;
A
#
# COMPACT_ATOMS: atom_id res chain seq x y z
N MET A 1 -8.49 5.95 -15.39
CA MET A 1 -8.33 6.44 -13.99
C MET A 1 -7.67 5.37 -13.14
N ILE A 2 -6.62 5.72 -12.40
CA ILE A 2 -5.90 4.81 -11.49
C ILE A 2 -6.03 5.35 -10.06
N PHE A 3 -6.70 4.63 -9.18
CA PHE A 3 -6.68 4.92 -7.76
C PHE A 3 -5.55 4.15 -7.09
N TYR A 4 -4.74 4.83 -6.29
CA TYR A 4 -3.66 4.17 -5.58
C TYR A 4 -3.58 4.56 -4.12
N PHE A 5 -3.09 3.63 -3.30
CA PHE A 5 -2.62 3.87 -1.94
C PHE A 5 -1.21 3.32 -1.81
N SER A 6 -0.31 4.08 -1.19
CA SER A 6 1.07 3.66 -0.95
C SER A 6 1.59 4.29 0.33
N ALA A 7 2.27 3.52 1.17
CA ALA A 7 3.00 4.02 2.33
C ALA A 7 4.48 4.27 1.96
N THR A 8 5.25 3.21 1.78
CA THR A 8 6.70 3.26 1.57
C THR A 8 7.13 3.41 0.10
N GLY A 9 6.22 3.68 -0.82
CA GLY A 9 6.51 4.02 -2.21
C GLY A 9 6.40 2.88 -3.22
N ASN A 10 6.47 1.60 -2.83
CA ASN A 10 6.41 0.47 -3.75
C ASN A 10 5.19 0.51 -4.69
N THR A 11 4.01 0.69 -4.13
CA THR A 11 2.76 0.74 -4.91
C THR A 11 2.68 1.98 -5.77
N LYS A 12 3.14 3.13 -5.24
CA LYS A 12 3.17 4.39 -5.99
C LYS A 12 4.02 4.24 -7.24
N TRP A 13 5.22 3.67 -7.12
CA TRP A 13 6.09 3.38 -8.25
C TRP A 13 5.37 2.55 -9.33
N ALA A 14 4.69 1.46 -8.94
CA ALA A 14 3.96 0.63 -9.90
C ALA A 14 2.82 1.40 -10.59
N ALA A 15 2.05 2.20 -9.84
CA ALA A 15 0.98 3.01 -10.38
C ALA A 15 1.50 4.09 -11.35
N GLU A 16 2.62 4.74 -11.04
CA GLU A 16 3.28 5.71 -11.92
C GLU A 16 3.78 5.10 -13.22
N GLN A 17 4.34 3.87 -13.19
CA GLN A 17 4.75 3.15 -14.40
C GLN A 17 3.55 2.81 -15.30
N ILE A 18 2.43 2.39 -14.70
CA ILE A 18 1.18 2.16 -15.44
C ILE A 18 0.68 3.47 -16.06
N MET A 19 0.56 4.53 -15.26
CA MET A 19 0.11 5.85 -15.72
C MET A 19 0.96 6.38 -16.88
N ALA A 20 2.29 6.26 -16.79
CA ALA A 20 3.21 6.74 -17.81
C ALA A 20 2.96 6.10 -19.19
N THR A 21 2.50 4.83 -19.20
CA THR A 21 2.23 4.09 -20.44
C THR A 21 0.79 4.25 -20.90
N THR A 22 -0.17 4.09 -19.98
CA THR A 22 -1.62 4.10 -20.30
C THR A 22 -2.16 5.51 -20.50
N ARG A 23 -1.50 6.52 -19.93
CA ARG A 23 -1.96 7.92 -19.83
C ARG A 23 -3.27 8.09 -19.07
N ASP A 24 -3.71 7.06 -18.33
CA ASP A 24 -4.87 7.15 -17.45
C ASP A 24 -4.58 8.13 -16.31
N ARG A 25 -5.57 8.90 -15.88
CA ARG A 25 -5.46 9.80 -14.71
C ARG A 25 -5.12 9.01 -13.47
N MET A 26 -4.37 9.59 -12.53
CA MET A 26 -3.97 8.92 -11.29
C MET A 26 -4.37 9.74 -10.07
N GLN A 27 -4.96 9.10 -9.06
CA GLN A 27 -5.45 9.75 -7.83
C GLN A 27 -5.11 8.92 -6.60
N LEU A 28 -4.65 9.60 -5.53
CA LEU A 28 -4.41 8.99 -4.23
C LEU A 28 -5.75 8.65 -3.54
N MET A 29 -5.86 7.44 -3.01
CA MET A 29 -6.95 7.08 -2.11
C MET A 29 -6.76 7.80 -0.76
N THR A 30 -7.77 8.53 -0.32
CA THR A 30 -7.73 9.33 0.91
C THR A 30 -8.76 8.86 1.94
N THR A 31 -8.59 9.32 3.18
CA THR A 31 -9.51 9.05 4.30
C THR A 31 -10.68 10.04 4.38
N ALA A 32 -10.88 10.90 3.37
CA ALA A 32 -12.00 11.85 3.39
C ALA A 32 -13.35 11.16 3.62
N ASP A 33 -14.21 11.72 4.46
CA ASP A 33 -15.50 11.13 4.83
C ASP A 33 -16.61 11.36 3.78
N THR A 34 -16.27 11.99 2.67
CA THR A 34 -17.23 12.28 1.58
C THR A 34 -17.31 11.15 0.58
N ASP A 35 -18.48 10.96 -0.01
CA ASP A 35 -18.67 10.09 -1.16
C ASP A 35 -17.82 10.55 -2.34
N ILE A 36 -17.28 9.59 -3.08
CA ILE A 36 -16.40 9.80 -4.22
C ILE A 36 -17.18 9.39 -5.46
N GLU A 37 -17.54 10.37 -6.27
CA GLU A 37 -18.25 10.14 -7.52
C GLU A 37 -17.37 10.52 -8.70
N ILE A 38 -17.19 9.59 -9.63
CA ILE A 38 -16.37 9.78 -10.83
C ILE A 38 -17.10 9.34 -12.09
N SER A 39 -16.65 9.91 -13.20
CA SER A 39 -16.96 9.44 -14.56
C SER A 39 -15.65 9.14 -15.28
N LEU A 40 -15.62 8.03 -16.01
CA LEU A 40 -14.48 7.63 -16.83
C LEU A 40 -14.58 8.30 -18.20
N GLU A 41 -13.43 8.64 -18.77
CA GLU A 41 -13.34 9.15 -20.14
C GLU A 41 -13.37 7.97 -21.14
N GLU A 42 -13.76 8.23 -22.39
CA GLU A 42 -13.76 7.21 -23.43
C GLU A 42 -12.39 6.55 -23.57
N GLY A 43 -12.36 5.21 -23.54
CA GLY A 43 -11.12 4.42 -23.59
C GLY A 43 -10.30 4.39 -22.30
N GLU A 44 -10.71 5.14 -21.26
CA GLU A 44 -10.06 5.10 -19.94
C GLU A 44 -10.34 3.76 -19.24
N ARG A 45 -9.37 3.26 -18.47
CA ARG A 45 -9.50 2.05 -17.66
C ARG A 45 -9.71 2.45 -16.21
N LEU A 46 -10.26 1.55 -15.39
CA LEU A 46 -10.39 1.73 -13.95
C LEU A 46 -9.38 0.82 -13.22
N GLY A 47 -8.32 1.40 -12.72
CA GLY A 47 -7.23 0.70 -12.03
C GLY A 47 -7.21 0.96 -10.54
N PHE A 48 -6.83 -0.06 -9.76
CA PHE A 48 -6.63 0.04 -8.32
C PHE A 48 -5.26 -0.53 -7.94
N CYS A 49 -4.39 0.30 -7.34
CA CYS A 49 -3.06 -0.10 -6.91
C CYS A 49 -2.92 0.09 -5.39
N PHE A 50 -2.61 -0.96 -4.64
CA PHE A 50 -2.52 -0.89 -3.18
C PHE A 50 -1.58 -1.96 -2.59
N PRO A 51 -0.98 -1.72 -1.39
CA PRO A 51 -0.18 -2.73 -0.71
C PRO A 51 -1.06 -3.76 -0.01
N VAL A 52 -0.47 -4.89 0.36
CA VAL A 52 -1.11 -5.90 1.21
C VAL A 52 -0.80 -5.65 2.68
N HIS A 53 -1.82 -5.60 3.51
CA HIS A 53 -1.69 -5.51 4.97
C HIS A 53 -2.28 -6.77 5.64
N GLY A 54 -1.41 -7.64 6.16
CA GLY A 54 -1.86 -8.87 6.80
C GLY A 54 -2.72 -9.75 5.89
N TRP A 55 -2.29 -9.98 4.66
CA TRP A 55 -3.00 -10.75 3.62
C TRP A 55 -4.41 -10.24 3.27
N ARG A 56 -4.64 -8.93 3.45
CA ARG A 56 -5.92 -8.25 3.18
C ARG A 56 -5.67 -6.89 2.52
N PRO A 57 -6.65 -6.30 1.82
CA PRO A 57 -6.56 -4.90 1.44
C PRO A 57 -6.48 -4.02 2.70
N PRO A 58 -5.66 -2.96 2.69
CA PRO A 58 -5.62 -1.99 3.79
C PRO A 58 -7.00 -1.42 4.13
N LEU A 59 -7.23 -1.08 5.40
CA LEU A 59 -8.52 -0.53 5.83
C LEU A 59 -8.91 0.73 5.05
N ILE A 60 -7.95 1.62 4.80
CA ILE A 60 -8.16 2.83 3.99
C ILE A 60 -8.67 2.52 2.57
N VAL A 61 -8.14 1.46 1.94
CA VAL A 61 -8.57 1.02 0.60
C VAL A 61 -10.01 0.54 0.64
N ARG A 62 -10.38 -0.27 1.63
CA ARG A 62 -11.73 -0.78 1.81
C ARG A 62 -12.74 0.33 2.11
N GLN A 63 -12.36 1.29 2.96
CA GLN A 63 -13.15 2.49 3.24
C GLN A 63 -13.33 3.36 1.99
N PHE A 64 -12.27 3.53 1.19
CA PHE A 64 -12.35 4.24 -0.09
C PHE A 64 -13.34 3.57 -1.03
N ILE A 65 -13.24 2.24 -1.24
CA ILE A 65 -14.16 1.51 -2.11
C ILE A 65 -15.61 1.59 -1.62
N SER A 66 -15.85 1.54 -0.32
CA SER A 66 -17.23 1.62 0.22
C SER A 66 -17.95 2.93 -0.11
N ARG A 67 -17.23 3.99 -0.47
CA ARG A 67 -17.74 5.32 -0.83
C ARG A 67 -17.61 5.63 -2.33
N LEU A 68 -16.97 4.75 -3.10
CA LEU A 68 -16.76 4.98 -4.52
C LEU A 68 -18.05 4.71 -5.32
N LYS A 69 -18.41 5.66 -6.18
CA LYS A 69 -19.44 5.54 -7.20
C LYS A 69 -18.85 5.87 -8.56
N VAL A 70 -19.03 4.97 -9.53
CA VAL A 70 -18.60 5.15 -10.92
C VAL A 70 -19.82 5.20 -11.81
N ASN A 71 -20.06 6.32 -12.53
CA ASN A 71 -21.30 6.55 -13.24
C ASN A 71 -21.39 5.83 -14.58
N ASN A 72 -20.32 5.75 -15.34
CA ASN A 72 -20.31 5.25 -16.72
C ASN A 72 -19.36 4.06 -16.89
N LEU A 73 -19.43 3.08 -15.98
CA LEU A 73 -18.50 1.95 -15.92
C LEU A 73 -18.63 0.98 -17.11
N HIS A 74 -19.79 0.90 -17.77
CA HIS A 74 -20.04 -0.08 -18.82
C HIS A 74 -19.03 0.05 -19.97
N GLY A 75 -18.37 -1.05 -20.33
CA GLY A 75 -17.38 -1.10 -21.41
C GLY A 75 -15.95 -0.72 -20.99
N HIS A 76 -15.74 -0.31 -19.74
CA HIS A 76 -14.41 0.00 -19.21
C HIS A 76 -13.77 -1.21 -18.54
N PHE A 77 -12.48 -1.43 -18.80
CA PHE A 77 -11.70 -2.51 -18.20
C PHE A 77 -11.30 -2.16 -16.77
N VAL A 78 -11.61 -3.06 -15.82
CA VAL A 78 -11.35 -2.86 -14.39
C VAL A 78 -10.26 -3.81 -13.92
N TYR A 79 -9.17 -3.26 -13.34
CA TYR A 79 -8.08 -4.08 -12.86
C TYR A 79 -7.59 -3.70 -11.46
N ALA A 80 -6.96 -4.64 -10.78
CA ALA A 80 -6.30 -4.41 -9.50
C ALA A 80 -4.88 -4.98 -9.49
N LEU A 81 -3.93 -4.20 -8.96
CA LEU A 81 -2.55 -4.59 -8.71
C LEU A 81 -2.24 -4.37 -7.24
N CYS A 82 -1.82 -5.42 -6.53
CA CYS A 82 -1.34 -5.26 -5.16
C CYS A 82 0.16 -5.53 -5.03
N THR A 83 0.82 -4.83 -4.11
CA THR A 83 2.23 -5.03 -3.77
C THR A 83 2.36 -5.69 -2.41
N ALA A 84 3.24 -6.66 -2.27
CA ALA A 84 3.49 -7.39 -1.03
C ALA A 84 4.97 -7.70 -0.86
N GLY A 85 5.44 -7.86 0.36
CA GLY A 85 6.79 -8.35 0.64
C GLY A 85 6.95 -9.84 0.35
N ASP A 86 5.84 -10.59 0.47
CA ASP A 86 5.77 -12.04 0.27
C ASP A 86 4.41 -12.39 -0.37
N THR A 87 3.55 -13.14 0.27
CA THR A 87 2.30 -13.64 -0.30
C THR A 87 1.11 -12.72 0.00
N ILE A 88 0.10 -12.78 -0.86
CA ILE A 88 -1.07 -11.90 -0.75
C ILE A 88 -2.31 -12.56 -0.14
N GLY A 89 -2.32 -13.89 0.04
CA GLY A 89 -3.50 -14.62 0.52
C GLY A 89 -4.73 -14.44 -0.39
N GLU A 90 -5.86 -14.10 0.23
CA GLU A 90 -7.13 -13.77 -0.45
C GLU A 90 -7.33 -12.25 -0.65
N THR A 91 -6.27 -11.45 -0.63
CA THR A 91 -6.38 -9.98 -0.75
C THR A 91 -7.22 -9.55 -1.95
N LEU A 92 -6.97 -10.12 -3.13
CA LEU A 92 -7.72 -9.77 -4.34
C LEU A 92 -9.16 -10.29 -4.32
N ASP A 93 -9.43 -11.43 -3.69
CA ASP A 93 -10.80 -11.95 -3.56
C ASP A 93 -11.65 -11.05 -2.65
N ILE A 94 -11.06 -10.62 -1.52
CA ILE A 94 -11.70 -9.67 -0.60
C ILE A 94 -11.96 -8.34 -1.32
N PHE A 95 -10.95 -7.82 -2.05
CA PHE A 95 -11.07 -6.59 -2.81
C PHE A 95 -12.14 -6.68 -3.91
N ALA A 96 -12.17 -7.78 -4.66
CA ALA A 96 -13.20 -8.04 -5.68
C ALA A 96 -14.62 -8.10 -5.07
N SER A 97 -14.73 -8.66 -3.85
CA SER A 97 -15.99 -8.66 -3.12
C SER A 97 -16.44 -7.26 -2.69
N ASP A 98 -15.48 -6.43 -2.23
CA ASP A 98 -15.77 -5.04 -1.86
C ASP A 98 -16.20 -4.22 -3.10
N LEU A 99 -15.54 -4.40 -4.24
CA LEU A 99 -15.93 -3.78 -5.52
C LEU A 99 -17.32 -4.23 -5.99
N LYS A 100 -17.59 -5.54 -5.91
CA LYS A 100 -18.88 -6.12 -6.32
C LYS A 100 -20.04 -5.57 -5.50
N ALA A 101 -19.84 -5.28 -4.21
CA ALA A 101 -20.83 -4.61 -3.38
C ALA A 101 -21.16 -3.17 -3.85
N ARG A 102 -20.31 -2.58 -4.69
CA ARG A 102 -20.51 -1.27 -5.35
C ARG A 102 -20.96 -1.40 -6.80
N GLY A 103 -21.30 -2.61 -7.26
CA GLY A 103 -21.70 -2.86 -8.65
C GLY A 103 -20.54 -2.88 -9.65
N ILE A 104 -19.29 -2.96 -9.17
CA ILE A 104 -18.06 -2.96 -9.98
C ILE A 104 -17.52 -4.39 -10.05
N ASN A 105 -17.37 -4.95 -11.25
CA ASN A 105 -16.72 -6.24 -11.45
C ASN A 105 -15.23 -6.04 -11.75
N LEU A 106 -14.40 -6.89 -11.16
CA LEU A 106 -12.96 -6.90 -11.41
C LEU A 106 -12.64 -7.84 -12.58
N ASP A 107 -12.07 -7.32 -13.67
CA ASP A 107 -11.73 -8.09 -14.87
C ASP A 107 -10.34 -8.74 -14.76
N ALA A 108 -9.40 -8.08 -14.09
CA ALA A 108 -8.04 -8.60 -13.88
C ALA A 108 -7.47 -8.23 -12.50
N GLY A 109 -6.77 -9.19 -11.89
CA GLY A 109 -6.08 -8.96 -10.61
C GLY A 109 -4.77 -9.71 -10.53
N SER A 110 -3.70 -9.05 -10.09
CA SER A 110 -2.39 -9.69 -9.85
C SER A 110 -1.59 -8.96 -8.76
N SER A 111 -0.38 -9.47 -8.48
CA SER A 111 0.51 -8.98 -7.44
C SER A 111 1.93 -8.75 -7.93
N LEU A 112 2.67 -7.86 -7.25
CA LEU A 112 4.11 -7.70 -7.36
C LEU A 112 4.75 -7.99 -6.00
N LEU A 113 5.81 -8.80 -6.00
CA LEU A 113 6.62 -9.03 -4.81
C LEU A 113 7.69 -7.95 -4.72
N MET A 114 7.45 -6.97 -3.87
CA MET A 114 8.30 -5.81 -3.66
C MET A 114 9.09 -5.94 -2.35
N PRO A 115 10.14 -5.13 -2.15
CA PRO A 115 10.88 -5.17 -0.91
C PRO A 115 10.00 -5.03 0.34
N GLU A 116 10.36 -5.81 1.38
CA GLU A 116 9.62 -5.85 2.64
C GLU A 116 9.76 -4.53 3.40
N SER A 117 8.67 -4.08 3.96
CA SER A 117 8.61 -2.85 4.74
C SER A 117 7.85 -2.98 6.06
N TYR A 118 7.30 -4.17 6.38
CA TYR A 118 6.65 -4.37 7.66
C TYR A 118 7.63 -4.86 8.72
N VAL A 119 7.88 -4.03 9.73
CA VAL A 119 8.87 -4.30 10.80
C VAL A 119 8.25 -4.46 12.20
N GLY A 120 6.92 -4.52 12.30
CA GLY A 120 6.20 -4.52 13.59
C GLY A 120 6.20 -5.83 14.35
N LEU A 121 6.66 -6.95 13.76
CA LEU A 121 6.80 -8.25 14.45
C LEU A 121 8.27 -8.58 14.70
N PRO A 122 8.59 -9.30 15.80
CA PRO A 122 9.98 -9.58 16.19
C PRO A 122 10.84 -10.25 15.10
N PHE A 123 10.22 -11.12 14.29
CA PHE A 123 10.89 -11.92 13.25
C PHE A 123 10.82 -11.30 11.86
N MET A 124 10.23 -10.12 11.69
CA MET A 124 10.14 -9.42 10.41
C MET A 124 11.11 -8.24 10.38
N ASP A 125 11.83 -8.09 9.29
CA ASP A 125 12.72 -6.96 9.01
C ASP A 125 12.66 -6.61 7.53
N VAL A 126 13.32 -5.54 7.13
CA VAL A 126 13.50 -5.19 5.72
C VAL A 126 14.39 -6.22 5.01
N ASP A 127 14.25 -6.35 3.72
CA ASP A 127 15.11 -7.22 2.90
C ASP A 127 16.57 -6.75 2.92
N THR A 128 17.51 -7.67 2.66
CA THR A 128 18.91 -7.29 2.38
C THR A 128 18.99 -6.51 1.07
N PRO A 129 20.03 -5.70 0.87
CA PRO A 129 20.19 -4.92 -0.38
C PRO A 129 20.13 -5.77 -1.64
N GLU A 130 20.69 -6.99 -1.62
CA GLU A 130 20.70 -7.93 -2.76
C GLU A 130 19.28 -8.42 -3.05
N ARG A 131 18.52 -8.81 -2.01
CA ARG A 131 17.14 -9.28 -2.13
C ARG A 131 16.19 -8.16 -2.55
N GLU A 132 16.44 -6.93 -2.06
CA GLU A 132 15.72 -5.73 -2.49
C GLU A 132 15.89 -5.50 -4.01
N ALA A 133 17.14 -5.54 -4.49
CA ALA A 133 17.44 -5.37 -5.91
C ALA A 133 16.79 -6.46 -6.78
N GLU A 134 16.89 -7.72 -6.37
CA GLU A 134 16.27 -8.87 -7.06
C GLU A 134 14.74 -8.73 -7.17
N LYS A 135 14.08 -8.35 -6.06
CA LYS A 135 12.62 -8.13 -6.04
C LYS A 135 12.20 -6.99 -6.97
N ILE A 136 12.94 -5.88 -6.96
CA ILE A 136 12.66 -4.72 -7.82
C ILE A 136 12.80 -5.10 -9.29
N GLU A 137 13.89 -5.78 -9.67
CA GLU A 137 14.14 -6.21 -11.05
C GLU A 137 13.06 -7.18 -11.52
N THR A 138 12.77 -8.22 -10.74
CA THR A 138 11.73 -9.22 -11.06
C THR A 138 10.35 -8.56 -11.18
N SER A 139 10.04 -7.62 -10.28
CA SER A 139 8.78 -6.88 -10.30
C SER A 139 8.70 -5.95 -11.50
N GLN A 140 9.79 -5.33 -11.95
CA GLN A 140 9.81 -4.51 -13.16
C GLN A 140 9.43 -5.33 -14.40
N ILE A 141 10.04 -6.54 -14.55
CA ILE A 141 9.75 -7.45 -15.68
C ILE A 141 8.27 -7.86 -15.64
N ARG A 142 7.77 -8.21 -14.46
CA ARG A 142 6.37 -8.61 -14.26
C ARG A 142 5.40 -7.47 -14.53
N LEU A 143 5.70 -6.27 -14.04
CA LEU A 143 4.90 -5.07 -14.24
C LEU A 143 4.79 -4.71 -15.73
N ASN A 144 5.88 -4.80 -16.49
CA ASN A 144 5.87 -4.52 -17.93
C ASN A 144 4.88 -5.45 -18.67
N ARG A 145 4.82 -6.74 -18.28
CA ARG A 145 3.84 -7.69 -18.85
C ARG A 145 2.40 -7.33 -18.46
N MET A 146 2.19 -6.89 -17.22
CA MET A 146 0.87 -6.44 -16.76
C MET A 146 0.42 -5.16 -17.47
N ILE A 147 1.33 -4.22 -17.70
CA ILE A 147 1.06 -3.00 -18.46
C ILE A 147 0.61 -3.34 -19.89
N ASP A 148 1.27 -4.29 -20.54
CA ASP A 148 0.85 -4.79 -21.85
C ASP A 148 -0.54 -5.43 -21.80
N ASP A 149 -0.86 -6.21 -20.76
CA ASP A 149 -2.19 -6.76 -20.56
C ASP A 149 -3.26 -5.67 -20.33
N ILE A 150 -2.95 -4.63 -19.54
CA ILE A 150 -3.82 -3.46 -19.31
C ILE A 150 -4.08 -2.71 -20.62
N MET A 151 -3.04 -2.46 -21.41
CA MET A 151 -3.16 -1.75 -22.70
C MET A 151 -4.13 -2.45 -23.67
N HIS A 152 -4.19 -3.79 -23.61
CA HIS A 152 -5.06 -4.61 -24.46
C HIS A 152 -6.36 -5.04 -23.76
N CYS A 153 -6.68 -4.49 -22.58
CA CYS A 153 -7.88 -4.80 -21.81
C CYS A 153 -8.11 -6.32 -21.64
N ARG A 154 -7.08 -7.07 -21.25
CA ARG A 154 -7.15 -8.53 -21.12
C ARG A 154 -6.76 -8.98 -19.71
N PRO A 155 -7.26 -10.15 -19.25
CA PRO A 155 -6.86 -10.72 -17.97
C PRO A 155 -5.33 -10.86 -17.84
N PHE A 156 -4.79 -10.63 -16.64
CA PHE A 156 -3.35 -10.72 -16.42
C PHE A 156 -2.83 -12.15 -16.64
N ARG A 157 -1.81 -12.30 -17.47
CA ARG A 157 -1.07 -13.56 -17.67
C ARG A 157 -0.29 -13.97 -16.41
N SER A 158 0.10 -13.01 -15.60
CA SER A 158 0.79 -13.23 -14.33
C SER A 158 -0.22 -13.55 -13.23
N LYS A 159 -0.16 -14.76 -12.67
CA LYS A 159 -1.02 -15.15 -11.54
C LYS A 159 -0.58 -14.44 -10.25
N PRO A 160 -1.51 -14.12 -9.35
CA PRO A 160 -1.18 -13.52 -8.06
C PRO A 160 -0.47 -14.53 -7.12
N ASP A 161 0.45 -14.03 -6.29
CA ASP A 161 1.26 -14.84 -5.37
C ASP A 161 0.49 -15.12 -4.07
N ARG A 162 -0.45 -16.06 -4.10
CA ARG A 162 -1.41 -16.33 -3.00
C ARG A 162 -0.80 -17.04 -1.78
N GLY A 163 0.32 -17.75 -1.95
CA GLY A 163 0.91 -18.61 -0.91
C GLY A 163 0.13 -19.91 -0.67
N HIS A 164 0.60 -20.70 0.34
CA HIS A 164 0.10 -22.06 0.56
C HIS A 164 -1.28 -22.13 1.23
N TRP A 165 -1.60 -21.24 2.17
CA TRP A 165 -2.86 -21.26 2.94
C TRP A 165 -3.60 -19.92 2.88
N PRO A 166 -4.03 -19.48 1.69
CA PRO A 166 -4.58 -18.14 1.49
C PRO A 166 -5.79 -17.85 2.39
N ARG A 167 -6.67 -18.84 2.60
CA ARG A 167 -7.86 -18.68 3.46
C ARG A 167 -7.51 -18.50 4.92
N ILE A 168 -6.59 -19.33 5.45
CA ILE A 168 -6.17 -19.26 6.86
C ILE A 168 -5.45 -17.94 7.09
N ASN A 169 -4.50 -17.58 6.20
CA ASN A 169 -3.75 -16.35 6.30
C ASN A 169 -4.67 -15.12 6.28
N SER A 170 -5.63 -15.04 5.37
CA SER A 170 -6.47 -13.84 5.24
C SER A 170 -7.62 -13.79 6.24
N ARG A 171 -8.31 -14.94 6.50
CA ARG A 171 -9.54 -14.92 7.31
C ARG A 171 -9.27 -15.04 8.80
N LEU A 172 -8.28 -15.81 9.19
CA LEU A 172 -7.95 -16.02 10.61
C LEU A 172 -6.80 -15.07 11.04
N ILE A 173 -5.60 -15.27 10.49
CA ILE A 173 -4.40 -14.51 10.90
C ILE A 173 -4.52 -13.04 10.52
N GLY A 174 -4.88 -12.75 9.28
CA GLY A 174 -5.03 -11.38 8.79
C GLY A 174 -6.17 -10.63 9.45
N SER A 175 -7.29 -11.31 9.77
CA SER A 175 -8.38 -10.69 10.52
C SER A 175 -7.93 -10.34 11.95
N PHE A 176 -7.23 -11.26 12.63
CA PHE A 176 -6.64 -10.96 13.94
C PHE A 176 -5.63 -9.81 13.87
N PHE A 177 -4.75 -9.83 12.86
CA PHE A 177 -3.78 -8.77 12.63
C PHE A 177 -4.44 -7.39 12.51
N VAL A 178 -5.41 -7.25 11.59
CA VAL A 178 -6.08 -5.96 11.35
C VAL A 178 -6.85 -5.48 12.59
N ASN A 179 -7.51 -6.39 13.31
CA ASN A 179 -8.36 -6.01 14.44
C ASN A 179 -7.60 -5.80 15.76
N ARG A 180 -6.38 -6.32 15.91
CA ARG A 180 -5.66 -6.33 17.18
C ARG A 180 -4.23 -5.75 17.13
N LEU A 181 -3.56 -5.82 15.98
CA LEU A 181 -2.16 -5.43 15.85
C LEU A 181 -1.97 -4.12 15.09
N VAL A 182 -2.98 -3.68 14.33
CA VAL A 182 -2.96 -2.37 13.67
C VAL A 182 -3.29 -1.30 14.72
N THR A 183 -2.27 -0.56 15.14
CA THR A 183 -2.36 0.45 16.21
C THR A 183 -1.14 1.37 16.21
N ASP A 184 -1.31 2.58 16.70
CA ASP A 184 -0.22 3.54 16.93
C ASP A 184 0.34 3.51 18.35
N LYS A 185 -0.32 2.83 19.29
CA LYS A 185 0.04 2.85 20.72
C LYS A 185 1.50 2.55 21.06
N PRO A 186 2.18 1.60 20.38
CA PRO A 186 3.59 1.32 20.68
C PRO A 186 4.57 2.33 20.06
N PHE A 187 4.13 3.20 19.13
CA PHE A 187 5.03 4.19 18.56
C PHE A 187 5.45 5.23 19.60
N HIS A 188 6.74 5.54 19.62
CA HIS A 188 7.30 6.59 20.46
C HIS A 188 8.56 7.18 19.83
N VAL A 189 9.01 8.29 20.39
CA VAL A 189 10.18 9.05 19.94
C VAL A 189 11.32 8.82 20.92
N ILE A 190 12.52 8.55 20.41
CA ILE A 190 13.77 8.62 21.16
C ILE A 190 14.24 10.08 21.09
N GLU A 191 14.01 10.85 22.14
CA GLU A 191 14.20 12.31 22.15
C GLU A 191 15.60 12.74 21.77
N ASP A 192 16.62 12.06 22.29
CA ASP A 192 18.05 12.36 22.01
C ASP A 192 18.42 12.19 20.52
N ARG A 193 17.63 11.43 19.77
CA ARG A 193 17.84 11.22 18.32
C ARG A 193 16.96 12.14 17.48
N CYS A 194 15.90 12.71 18.05
CA CYS A 194 14.91 13.48 17.29
C CYS A 194 15.40 14.88 16.96
N ILE A 195 15.69 15.13 15.69
CA ILE A 195 16.08 16.45 15.17
C ILE A 195 14.88 17.36 14.86
N LYS A 196 13.68 16.97 15.19
CA LYS A 196 12.43 17.74 15.00
C LYS A 196 12.22 18.23 13.56
N CYS A 197 12.57 17.39 12.58
CA CYS A 197 12.50 17.76 11.15
C CYS A 197 11.08 17.76 10.58
N GLY A 198 10.09 17.17 11.27
CA GLY A 198 8.70 17.08 10.83
C GLY A 198 8.40 15.95 9.83
N LYS A 199 9.42 15.26 9.31
CA LYS A 199 9.27 14.29 8.21
C LYS A 199 8.25 13.18 8.52
N CYS A 200 8.20 12.70 9.75
CA CYS A 200 7.27 11.64 10.15
C CYS A 200 5.78 12.05 10.04
N ALA A 201 5.46 13.31 10.36
CA ALA A 201 4.11 13.86 10.17
C ALA A 201 3.80 14.05 8.66
N ASP A 202 4.75 14.60 7.89
CA ASP A 202 4.58 14.86 6.46
C ASP A 202 4.29 13.58 5.65
N VAL A 203 4.92 12.45 6.04
CA VAL A 203 4.76 11.18 5.31
C VAL A 203 3.62 10.31 5.84
N CYS A 204 2.92 10.72 6.90
CA CYS A 204 1.83 9.93 7.45
C CYS A 204 0.61 9.95 6.51
N PRO A 205 0.24 8.80 5.90
CA PRO A 205 -0.80 8.79 4.86
C PRO A 205 -2.21 9.01 5.40
N VAL A 206 -2.38 8.97 6.73
CA VAL A 206 -3.66 9.13 7.43
C VAL A 206 -3.65 10.29 8.42
N ASN A 207 -2.60 11.13 8.41
CA ASN A 207 -2.43 12.29 9.29
C ASN A 207 -2.59 11.96 10.79
N ASP A 208 -2.13 10.78 11.21
CA ASP A 208 -2.22 10.30 12.59
C ASP A 208 -1.09 10.84 13.49
N ILE A 209 -0.24 11.72 12.97
CA ILE A 209 0.90 12.29 13.69
C ILE A 209 0.78 13.81 13.71
N LYS A 210 0.58 14.36 14.92
CA LYS A 210 0.73 15.77 15.18
C LYS A 210 2.21 16.10 15.27
N GLY A 211 2.69 17.02 14.45
CA GLY A 211 4.10 17.36 14.36
C GLY A 211 4.34 18.41 13.29
N GLY A 212 5.60 18.59 12.94
CA GLY A 212 6.08 19.54 11.96
C GLY A 212 7.51 19.96 12.27
N LYS A 213 8.08 20.83 11.46
CA LYS A 213 9.43 21.36 11.69
C LYS A 213 9.52 22.11 13.02
N GLY A 214 10.46 21.71 13.86
CA GLY A 214 10.67 22.27 15.20
C GLY A 214 9.86 21.59 16.30
N LEU A 215 8.94 20.66 15.98
CA LEU A 215 8.07 19.97 16.93
C LEU A 215 8.47 18.50 17.10
N THR A 216 8.37 18.00 18.33
CA THR A 216 8.44 16.56 18.60
C THR A 216 7.12 15.92 18.12
N PRO A 217 7.16 14.80 17.35
CA PRO A 217 5.94 14.17 16.88
C PRO A 217 5.16 13.47 18.00
N GLU A 218 3.82 13.56 17.94
CA GLU A 218 2.88 12.90 18.84
C GLU A 218 1.84 12.14 18.01
N TRP A 219 1.60 10.85 18.32
CA TRP A 219 0.53 10.07 17.68
C TRP A 219 -0.83 10.44 18.30
N LEU A 220 -1.84 10.56 17.44
CA LEU A 220 -3.17 11.06 17.86
C LEU A 220 -4.02 10.00 18.58
N HIS A 221 -3.68 8.72 18.48
CA HIS A 221 -4.42 7.61 19.07
C HIS A 221 -5.92 7.60 18.71
N ASN A 222 -6.25 8.08 17.52
CA ASN A 222 -7.61 8.23 17.01
C ASN A 222 -8.13 6.98 16.26
N GLY A 223 -7.32 5.91 16.20
CA GLY A 223 -7.65 4.67 15.52
C GLY A 223 -7.46 4.69 14.00
N HIS A 224 -6.90 5.74 13.43
CA HIS A 224 -6.67 5.85 11.99
C HIS A 224 -5.33 5.25 11.54
N CYS A 225 -4.39 5.05 12.46
CA CYS A 225 -3.08 4.49 12.14
C CYS A 225 -3.20 3.15 11.43
N LEU A 226 -2.49 3.00 10.33
CA LEU A 226 -2.43 1.77 9.54
C LEU A 226 -1.28 0.84 9.95
N THR A 227 -0.46 1.26 10.91
CA THR A 227 0.79 0.57 11.30
C THR A 227 1.66 0.26 10.07
N CYS A 228 1.72 1.20 9.13
CA CYS A 228 2.43 1.06 7.87
C CYS A 228 3.93 1.36 7.99
N PHE A 229 4.39 1.81 9.14
CA PHE A 229 5.78 2.18 9.44
C PHE A 229 6.38 3.29 8.56
N ASN A 230 5.59 4.03 7.80
CA ASN A 230 6.12 5.08 6.94
C ASN A 230 6.88 6.15 7.72
N CYS A 231 6.38 6.52 8.91
CA CYS A 231 7.06 7.43 9.84
C CYS A 231 8.42 6.90 10.31
N PHE A 232 8.50 5.59 10.63
CA PHE A 232 9.74 4.92 11.00
C PHE A 232 10.75 4.91 9.84
N HIS A 233 10.31 4.47 8.66
CA HIS A 233 11.19 4.31 7.50
C HIS A 233 11.77 5.62 6.97
N HIS A 234 11.05 6.73 7.12
CA HIS A 234 11.51 8.04 6.66
C HIS A 234 12.22 8.87 7.74
N CYS A 235 12.35 8.35 8.97
CA CYS A 235 13.08 9.06 10.02
C CYS A 235 14.60 9.04 9.75
N PRO A 236 15.23 10.20 9.45
CA PRO A 236 16.64 10.22 9.03
C PRO A 236 17.62 9.86 10.15
N THR A 237 17.17 9.92 11.40
CA THR A 237 18.01 9.67 12.59
C THR A 237 17.57 8.43 13.37
N HIS A 238 16.67 7.60 12.83
CA HIS A 238 16.09 6.45 13.55
C HIS A 238 15.52 6.81 14.93
N ALA A 239 14.89 7.97 15.05
CA ALA A 239 14.34 8.45 16.31
C ALA A 239 12.95 7.87 16.62
N ILE A 240 12.30 7.18 15.67
CA ILE A 240 10.97 6.58 15.87
C ILE A 240 11.12 5.09 16.11
N GLU A 241 10.49 4.60 17.18
CA GLU A 241 10.48 3.19 17.53
C GLU A 241 9.05 2.68 17.75
N PHE A 242 8.85 1.36 17.62
CA PHE A 242 7.60 0.67 17.88
C PHE A 242 7.76 -0.32 19.05
N GLY A 243 7.62 0.17 20.25
CA GLY A 243 8.01 -0.53 21.46
C GLY A 243 9.50 -0.92 21.42
N SER A 244 9.83 -2.13 21.80
CA SER A 244 11.20 -2.67 21.70
C SER A 244 11.47 -3.40 20.38
N ARG A 245 10.48 -3.48 19.48
CA ARG A 245 10.50 -4.38 18.32
C ARG A 245 11.35 -3.88 17.17
N THR A 246 11.53 -2.56 17.04
CA THR A 246 12.20 -1.92 15.90
C THR A 246 13.61 -1.43 16.17
N LYS A 247 14.09 -1.57 17.42
CA LYS A 247 15.36 -1.01 17.90
C LYS A 247 16.59 -1.28 17.03
N ASN A 248 16.66 -2.45 16.38
CA ASN A 248 17.80 -2.87 15.56
C ASN A 248 17.37 -3.20 14.12
N LYS A 249 16.23 -2.71 13.66
CA LYS A 249 15.71 -3.03 12.33
C LYS A 249 16.08 -1.99 11.31
N GLY A 250 16.20 -2.45 10.07
CA GLY A 250 16.48 -1.61 8.91
C GLY A 250 15.33 -0.67 8.55
N GLN A 251 15.62 0.31 7.72
CA GLN A 251 14.65 1.20 7.11
C GLN A 251 14.60 0.97 5.61
N TYR A 252 13.40 1.00 5.06
CA TYR A 252 13.18 0.90 3.62
C TYR A 252 12.05 1.84 3.17
N PHE A 253 12.30 2.60 2.13
CA PHE A 253 11.27 3.19 1.27
C PHE A 253 11.79 3.21 -0.17
N PHE A 254 10.89 3.08 -1.14
CA PHE A 254 11.27 3.02 -2.54
C PHE A 254 11.94 4.32 -2.99
N GLY A 255 13.08 4.18 -3.66
CA GLY A 255 13.88 5.34 -4.13
C GLY A 255 14.77 6.00 -3.08
N ARG A 256 14.94 5.40 -1.88
CA ARG A 256 15.82 5.96 -0.84
C ARG A 256 17.28 6.17 -1.28
N ASN A 257 17.76 5.33 -2.21
CA ASN A 257 19.12 5.38 -2.73
C ASN A 257 19.29 6.33 -3.94
N ASN A 258 18.18 6.90 -4.44
CA ASN A 258 18.20 7.82 -5.59
C ASN A 258 18.40 9.28 -5.17
N LYS A 259 18.98 9.54 -4.00
CA LYS A 259 19.40 10.90 -3.62
C LYS A 259 20.69 11.22 -4.35
N THR A 260 20.57 11.71 -5.59
CA THR A 260 21.56 12.55 -6.25
C THR A 260 21.34 14.00 -5.87
#